data_dc4006bccefea15b717201b26543050d
#
_entry.id   dc4006bccefea15b717201b26543050d
#
_cell.length_a   1.000
_cell.length_b   1.000
_cell.length_c   1.000
_cell.angle_alpha   90.00
_cell.angle_beta   90.00
_cell.angle_gamma   90.00
#
_symmetry.space_group_name_H-M   'P 1'
#
loop_
_entity.id
_entity.type
_entity.pdbx_description
1 polymer ?
#
loop_
_entity_poly.entity_id
_entity_poly.type
_entity_poly.pdbx_seq_one_letter_code
_entity_poly.pdbx_strand_id
1 'polypeptide(L)'
;MNKMSKNLTALPPWESMLKRIVWKQLGDIRNKKIIDFGSGIGVTADYLGKNNDVIAIEPNEGSVAARWTNNQYMQMIGSVDRLREFADETFDFIICHNVLEYTEDRADIVREFARVLKPHGKISIVKHNRAGRVMQMIVLLNDFEKAHSLLSGNDGMASKYGAIHYYEDADIENWCPELTITQTRGIRTFLDMQQNQEIHKDVGWQEKMIEIEMRVSDMKEYQDIAFFHHLILEKTNKKRAMPPLTKPSIHVKMRETLSERQGQNVKLEDKK
;
A
#
# COMPACT_ATOMS: atom_id res chain seq x y z
N MET A 1 30.04 -21.08 -2.78
CA MET A 1 28.81 -21.40 -3.56
C MET A 1 28.44 -20.17 -4.37
N ASN A 2 28.53 -20.23 -5.71
CA ASN A 2 28.13 -19.14 -6.59
C ASN A 2 26.59 -18.98 -6.46
N LYS A 3 26.13 -17.91 -5.79
CA LYS A 3 24.69 -17.56 -5.79
C LYS A 3 24.31 -17.24 -7.23
N MET A 4 23.48 -18.09 -7.86
CA MET A 4 22.90 -17.74 -9.15
C MET A 4 22.17 -16.39 -9.02
N SER A 5 22.52 -15.46 -9.89
CA SER A 5 21.86 -14.15 -9.97
C SER A 5 20.37 -14.38 -10.26
N LYS A 6 19.49 -13.87 -9.40
CA LYS A 6 18.04 -13.91 -9.62
C LYS A 6 17.68 -12.82 -10.63
N ASN A 7 16.81 -13.13 -11.57
CA ASN A 7 16.31 -12.16 -12.54
C ASN A 7 14.76 -12.22 -12.62
N LEU A 8 14.15 -11.28 -13.31
CA LEU A 8 12.70 -11.14 -13.37
C LEU A 8 11.98 -12.35 -13.96
N THR A 9 12.68 -13.25 -14.69
CA THR A 9 12.08 -14.48 -15.22
C THR A 9 11.80 -15.52 -14.13
N ALA A 10 12.36 -15.34 -12.93
CA ALA A 10 12.04 -16.17 -11.77
C ALA A 10 10.70 -15.79 -11.12
N LEU A 11 10.11 -14.67 -11.50
CA LEU A 11 8.79 -14.21 -11.04
C LEU A 11 7.70 -14.71 -12.02
N PRO A 12 6.46 -14.85 -11.54
CA PRO A 12 5.32 -15.00 -12.45
C PRO A 12 5.28 -13.87 -13.47
N PRO A 13 4.85 -14.10 -14.73
CA PRO A 13 4.86 -13.08 -15.78
C PRO A 13 4.15 -11.78 -15.40
N TRP A 14 2.99 -11.87 -14.74
CA TRP A 14 2.24 -10.71 -14.28
C TRP A 14 3.00 -9.87 -13.25
N GLU A 15 3.78 -10.50 -12.35
CA GLU A 15 4.58 -9.80 -11.33
C GLU A 15 5.81 -9.16 -11.97
N SER A 16 6.47 -9.88 -12.88
CA SER A 16 7.59 -9.34 -13.66
C SER A 16 7.17 -8.09 -14.43
N MET A 17 6.03 -8.13 -15.15
CA MET A 17 5.51 -6.97 -15.89
C MET A 17 5.13 -5.84 -14.95
N LEU A 18 4.48 -6.12 -13.81
CA LEU A 18 4.18 -5.10 -12.79
C LEU A 18 5.46 -4.36 -12.34
N LYS A 19 6.50 -5.11 -11.97
CA LYS A 19 7.79 -4.49 -11.56
C LYS A 19 8.39 -3.63 -12.65
N ARG A 20 8.37 -4.09 -13.89
CA ARG A 20 8.90 -3.36 -15.06
C ARG A 20 8.12 -2.07 -15.33
N ILE A 21 6.78 -2.08 -15.23
CA ILE A 21 5.94 -0.89 -15.38
C ILE A 21 6.27 0.10 -14.26
N VAL A 22 6.26 -0.34 -13.00
CA VAL A 22 6.56 0.52 -11.85
C VAL A 22 7.94 1.17 -11.99
N TRP A 23 8.98 0.40 -12.32
CA TRP A 23 10.33 0.95 -12.47
C TRP A 23 10.44 1.94 -13.64
N LYS A 24 9.74 1.71 -14.75
CA LYS A 24 9.66 2.70 -15.84
C LYS A 24 8.95 3.99 -15.37
N GLN A 25 7.90 3.87 -14.57
CA GLN A 25 7.19 5.03 -14.00
C GLN A 25 8.02 5.79 -12.95
N LEU A 26 8.85 5.09 -12.17
CA LEU A 26 9.80 5.70 -11.24
C LEU A 26 10.91 6.49 -11.94
N GLY A 27 11.27 6.09 -13.17
CA GLY A 27 12.39 6.67 -13.89
C GLY A 27 13.75 6.29 -13.32
N ASP A 28 14.76 7.08 -13.63
CA ASP A 28 16.15 6.83 -13.22
C ASP A 28 16.46 7.50 -11.87
N ILE A 29 16.43 6.72 -10.81
CA ILE A 29 16.75 7.17 -9.44
C ILE A 29 18.19 6.76 -9.14
N ARG A 30 19.05 7.75 -8.84
CA ARG A 30 20.49 7.53 -8.55
C ARG A 30 20.97 8.37 -7.39
N ASN A 31 21.97 7.84 -6.67
CA ASN A 31 22.66 8.53 -5.58
C ASN A 31 21.69 9.04 -4.50
N LYS A 32 20.66 8.24 -4.21
CA LYS A 32 19.64 8.54 -3.20
C LYS A 32 19.73 7.58 -2.02
N LYS A 33 19.36 8.07 -0.84
CA LYS A 33 19.13 7.25 0.33
C LYS A 33 17.64 6.88 0.37
N ILE A 34 17.33 5.59 0.26
CA ILE A 34 15.98 5.08 -0.02
C ILE A 34 15.56 4.11 1.07
N ILE A 35 14.29 4.19 1.50
CA ILE A 35 13.60 3.09 2.21
C ILE A 35 12.74 2.33 1.21
N ASP A 36 12.82 0.99 1.23
CA ASP A 36 11.83 0.09 0.63
C ASP A 36 11.03 -0.57 1.76
N PHE A 37 9.87 0.01 2.08
CA PHE A 37 9.01 -0.40 3.19
C PHE A 37 8.00 -1.45 2.75
N GLY A 38 7.99 -2.60 3.42
CA GLY A 38 7.26 -3.79 2.99
C GLY A 38 7.92 -4.43 1.77
N SER A 39 9.24 -4.57 1.81
CA SER A 39 10.07 -4.98 0.66
C SER A 39 9.79 -6.40 0.15
N GLY A 40 9.09 -7.23 0.91
CA GLY A 40 8.86 -8.63 0.58
C GLY A 40 10.16 -9.39 0.36
N ILE A 41 10.28 -10.06 -0.78
CA ILE A 41 11.53 -10.73 -1.18
C ILE A 41 12.57 -9.78 -1.80
N GLY A 42 12.45 -8.48 -1.57
CA GLY A 42 13.47 -7.48 -1.88
C GLY A 42 13.72 -7.21 -3.38
N VAL A 43 12.77 -7.51 -4.27
CA VAL A 43 12.96 -7.33 -5.73
C VAL A 43 13.22 -5.87 -6.10
N THR A 44 12.48 -4.94 -5.49
CA THR A 44 12.64 -3.50 -5.75
C THR A 44 13.87 -2.95 -5.03
N ALA A 45 14.13 -3.38 -3.78
CA ALA A 45 15.34 -3.03 -3.05
C ALA A 45 16.61 -3.45 -3.82
N ASP A 46 16.64 -4.68 -4.34
CA ASP A 46 17.74 -5.20 -5.17
C ASP A 46 17.95 -4.38 -6.44
N TYR A 47 16.86 -4.04 -7.15
CA TYR A 47 16.94 -3.22 -8.35
C TYR A 47 17.49 -1.82 -8.07
N LEU A 48 16.98 -1.14 -7.05
CA LEU A 48 17.40 0.21 -6.68
C LEU A 48 18.79 0.24 -6.05
N GLY A 49 19.18 -0.81 -5.34
CA GLY A 49 20.49 -0.96 -4.67
C GLY A 49 21.66 -0.91 -5.62
N LYS A 50 21.43 -1.09 -6.95
CA LYS A 50 22.48 -0.95 -7.95
C LYS A 50 23.10 0.45 -7.98
N ASN A 51 22.33 1.50 -7.75
CA ASN A 51 22.76 2.89 -7.91
C ASN A 51 22.43 3.78 -6.70
N ASN A 52 21.92 3.21 -5.60
CA ASN A 52 21.45 3.95 -4.44
C ASN A 52 21.84 3.25 -3.13
N ASP A 53 21.79 4.00 -2.03
CA ASP A 53 21.86 3.48 -0.66
C ASP A 53 20.44 3.09 -0.23
N VAL A 54 20.14 1.78 -0.16
CA VAL A 54 18.79 1.27 0.09
C VAL A 54 18.74 0.52 1.41
N ILE A 55 17.74 0.86 2.22
CA ILE A 55 17.34 0.11 3.41
C ILE A 55 15.97 -0.50 3.16
N ALA A 56 15.89 -1.82 3.18
CA ALA A 56 14.66 -2.58 3.03
C ALA A 56 14.11 -2.98 4.41
N ILE A 57 12.82 -2.79 4.65
CA ILE A 57 12.13 -3.15 5.89
C ILE A 57 11.02 -4.14 5.52
N GLU A 58 10.99 -5.30 6.18
CA GLU A 58 10.01 -6.37 5.92
C GLU A 58 9.75 -7.15 7.21
N PRO A 59 8.49 -7.29 7.66
CA PRO A 59 8.18 -8.03 8.88
C PRO A 59 8.26 -9.56 8.72
N ASN A 60 8.07 -10.10 7.51
CA ASN A 60 8.03 -11.54 7.29
C ASN A 60 9.44 -12.12 7.09
N GLU A 61 9.92 -12.85 8.10
CA GLU A 61 11.25 -13.48 8.08
C GLU A 61 11.44 -14.46 6.91
N GLY A 62 10.41 -15.17 6.50
CA GLY A 62 10.46 -16.08 5.34
C GLY A 62 10.71 -15.32 4.04
N SER A 63 10.09 -14.16 3.85
CA SER A 63 10.34 -13.27 2.72
C SER A 63 11.78 -12.75 2.76
N VAL A 64 12.26 -12.33 3.92
CA VAL A 64 13.64 -11.86 4.11
C VAL A 64 14.65 -12.97 3.81
N ALA A 65 14.40 -14.20 4.26
CA ALA A 65 15.26 -15.34 3.97
C ALA A 65 15.33 -15.67 2.46
N ALA A 66 14.24 -15.46 1.72
CA ALA A 66 14.15 -15.69 0.28
C ALA A 66 14.57 -14.49 -0.58
N ARG A 67 15.03 -13.39 0.02
CA ARG A 67 15.27 -12.12 -0.67
C ARG A 67 16.28 -12.21 -1.81
N TRP A 68 16.15 -11.30 -2.74
CA TRP A 68 17.11 -11.05 -3.81
C TRP A 68 18.34 -10.31 -3.25
N THR A 69 19.51 -10.67 -3.73
CA THR A 69 20.78 -10.12 -3.25
C THR A 69 21.80 -10.00 -4.39
N ASN A 70 21.34 -9.66 -5.61
CA ASN A 70 22.25 -9.41 -6.74
C ASN A 70 23.03 -8.10 -6.52
N ASN A 71 22.35 -7.12 -5.90
CA ASN A 71 22.92 -5.84 -5.53
C ASN A 71 22.93 -5.69 -4.01
N GLN A 72 23.76 -4.78 -3.50
CA GLN A 72 23.86 -4.53 -2.05
C GLN A 72 22.72 -3.62 -1.59
N TYR A 73 22.11 -3.97 -0.48
CA TYR A 73 21.20 -3.13 0.31
C TYR A 73 21.15 -3.67 1.75
N MET A 74 20.81 -2.80 2.69
CA MET A 74 20.58 -3.21 4.07
C MET A 74 19.18 -3.82 4.21
N GLN A 75 19.03 -4.91 4.95
CA GLN A 75 17.75 -5.51 5.29
C GLN A 75 17.48 -5.44 6.78
N MET A 76 16.32 -4.92 7.17
CA MET A 76 15.81 -4.90 8.54
C MET A 76 14.54 -5.75 8.64
N ILE A 77 14.37 -6.49 9.71
CA ILE A 77 13.15 -7.22 10.03
C ILE A 77 12.31 -6.34 10.95
N GLY A 78 11.07 -6.05 10.61
CA GLY A 78 10.16 -5.23 11.39
C GLY A 78 9.20 -4.42 10.51
N SER A 79 8.53 -3.44 11.10
CA SER A 79 7.53 -2.59 10.46
C SER A 79 7.77 -1.11 10.82
N VAL A 80 6.72 -0.39 11.25
CA VAL A 80 6.79 1.04 11.62
C VAL A 80 7.77 1.31 12.77
N ASP A 81 7.98 0.34 13.66
CA ASP A 81 8.97 0.38 14.72
C ASP A 81 10.38 0.68 14.20
N ARG A 82 10.74 0.11 13.05
CA ARG A 82 12.04 0.35 12.40
C ARG A 82 12.17 1.75 11.83
N LEU A 83 11.08 2.35 11.36
CA LEU A 83 11.11 3.75 10.91
C LEU A 83 11.48 4.71 12.06
N ARG A 84 11.01 4.42 13.27
CA ARG A 84 11.25 5.22 14.46
C ARG A 84 12.71 5.22 14.92
N GLU A 85 13.53 4.28 14.46
CA GLU A 85 14.98 4.23 14.73
C GLU A 85 15.78 5.27 13.92
N PHE A 86 15.17 5.83 12.84
CA PHE A 86 15.85 6.82 12.02
C PHE A 86 15.55 8.24 12.48
N ALA A 87 16.54 9.11 12.32
CA ALA A 87 16.39 10.54 12.56
C ALA A 87 15.44 11.16 11.51
N ASP A 88 14.85 12.30 11.86
CA ASP A 88 14.06 13.11 10.93
C ASP A 88 14.89 13.47 9.69
N GLU A 89 14.21 13.64 8.56
CA GLU A 89 14.81 14.15 7.32
C GLU A 89 16.05 13.37 6.83
N THR A 90 16.03 12.06 7.00
CA THR A 90 17.16 11.19 6.66
C THR A 90 17.14 10.71 5.21
N PHE A 91 15.96 10.48 4.63
CA PHE A 91 15.81 9.80 3.35
C PHE A 91 15.38 10.74 2.23
N ASP A 92 15.87 10.46 1.03
CA ASP A 92 15.49 11.20 -0.18
C ASP A 92 14.22 10.61 -0.82
N PHE A 93 14.02 9.30 -0.66
CA PHE A 93 12.94 8.58 -1.32
C PHE A 93 12.42 7.42 -0.45
N ILE A 94 11.12 7.16 -0.52
CA ILE A 94 10.49 6.01 0.13
C ILE A 94 9.68 5.24 -0.91
N ILE A 95 9.82 3.92 -0.92
CA ILE A 95 9.03 2.98 -1.69
C ILE A 95 8.08 2.27 -0.71
N CYS A 96 6.78 2.23 -1.05
CA CYS A 96 5.77 1.50 -0.28
C CYS A 96 4.74 0.91 -1.26
N HIS A 97 4.99 -0.31 -1.71
CA HIS A 97 4.21 -0.93 -2.78
C HIS A 97 3.38 -2.11 -2.25
N ASN A 98 2.05 -2.01 -2.33
CA ASN A 98 1.09 -3.02 -1.87
C ASN A 98 1.28 -3.37 -0.39
N VAL A 99 1.28 -2.36 0.48
CA VAL A 99 1.52 -2.53 1.92
C VAL A 99 0.40 -1.92 2.75
N LEU A 100 0.03 -0.64 2.49
CA LEU A 100 -0.88 0.10 3.37
C LEU A 100 -2.28 -0.50 3.44
N GLU A 101 -2.72 -1.20 2.40
CA GLU A 101 -4.00 -1.90 2.37
C GLU A 101 -4.06 -3.14 3.28
N TYR A 102 -2.92 -3.59 3.80
CA TYR A 102 -2.80 -4.79 4.67
C TYR A 102 -2.48 -4.44 6.12
N THR A 103 -2.51 -3.15 6.49
CA THR A 103 -2.20 -2.69 7.85
C THR A 103 -3.31 -1.77 8.37
N GLU A 104 -3.56 -1.83 9.67
CA GLU A 104 -4.50 -0.94 10.36
C GLU A 104 -3.83 0.42 10.68
N ASP A 105 -2.52 0.42 10.92
CA ASP A 105 -1.74 1.60 11.37
C ASP A 105 -1.29 2.50 10.21
N ARG A 106 -1.98 2.48 9.07
CA ARG A 106 -1.56 3.16 7.84
C ARG A 106 -1.32 4.67 8.01
N ALA A 107 -2.16 5.33 8.80
CA ALA A 107 -1.99 6.76 9.06
C ALA A 107 -0.72 7.05 9.88
N ASP A 108 -0.36 6.18 10.82
CA ASP A 108 0.86 6.29 11.61
C ASP A 108 2.10 6.05 10.74
N ILE A 109 2.06 5.01 9.91
CA ILE A 109 3.11 4.71 8.93
C ILE A 109 3.36 5.89 7.99
N VAL A 110 2.30 6.49 7.45
CA VAL A 110 2.40 7.64 6.53
C VAL A 110 2.98 8.89 7.22
N ARG A 111 2.62 9.12 8.49
CA ARG A 111 3.24 10.19 9.30
C ARG A 111 4.72 9.94 9.56
N GLU A 112 5.11 8.70 9.86
CA GLU A 112 6.52 8.33 10.01
C GLU A 112 7.30 8.47 8.70
N PHE A 113 6.68 8.14 7.55
CA PHE A 113 7.28 8.44 6.24
C PHE A 113 7.58 9.93 6.09
N ALA A 114 6.62 10.80 6.39
CA ALA A 114 6.82 12.25 6.30
C ALA A 114 7.93 12.73 7.27
N ARG A 115 8.02 12.15 8.48
CA ARG A 115 9.04 12.50 9.47
C ARG A 115 10.45 12.20 8.96
N VAL A 116 10.67 10.97 8.48
CA VAL A 116 12.01 10.52 8.05
C VAL A 116 12.41 11.02 6.66
N LEU A 117 11.44 11.53 5.89
CA LEU A 117 11.66 12.06 4.55
C LEU A 117 12.21 13.49 4.61
N LYS A 118 13.25 13.78 3.83
CA LYS A 118 13.79 15.13 3.67
C LYS A 118 12.76 16.09 3.08
N PRO A 119 12.90 17.41 3.26
CA PRO A 119 12.13 18.40 2.49
C PRO A 119 12.28 18.11 0.98
N HIS A 120 11.17 18.19 0.24
CA HIS A 120 11.10 17.83 -1.18
C HIS A 120 11.48 16.36 -1.52
N GLY A 121 11.64 15.52 -0.51
CA GLY A 121 11.76 14.07 -0.70
C GLY A 121 10.45 13.50 -1.22
N LYS A 122 10.52 12.32 -1.84
CA LYS A 122 9.37 11.72 -2.51
C LYS A 122 9.01 10.35 -1.95
N ILE A 123 7.74 10.02 -2.05
CA ILE A 123 7.23 8.69 -1.72
C ILE A 123 6.57 8.11 -2.97
N SER A 124 6.88 6.86 -3.28
CA SER A 124 6.19 6.06 -4.28
C SER A 124 5.29 5.06 -3.57
N ILE A 125 3.99 5.16 -3.79
CA ILE A 125 2.98 4.23 -3.25
C ILE A 125 2.30 3.53 -4.41
N VAL A 126 2.31 2.19 -4.41
CA VAL A 126 1.43 1.38 -5.26
C VAL A 126 0.36 0.78 -4.39
N LYS A 127 -0.90 1.00 -4.73
CA LYS A 127 -2.07 0.53 -3.98
C LYS A 127 -3.12 -0.11 -4.88
N HIS A 128 -3.90 -1.01 -4.34
CA HIS A 128 -5.06 -1.56 -5.03
C HIS A 128 -6.10 -0.47 -5.33
N ASN A 129 -6.64 -0.51 -6.55
CA ASN A 129 -7.80 0.30 -6.94
C ASN A 129 -9.06 -0.58 -6.96
N ARG A 130 -10.08 -0.19 -6.20
CA ARG A 130 -11.34 -0.91 -6.09
C ARG A 130 -12.03 -1.08 -7.44
N ALA A 131 -12.08 -0.02 -8.27
CA ALA A 131 -12.72 -0.07 -9.58
C ALA A 131 -12.05 -1.09 -10.51
N GLY A 132 -10.71 -1.10 -10.57
CA GLY A 132 -9.96 -2.09 -11.34
C GLY A 132 -10.19 -3.51 -10.83
N ARG A 133 -10.34 -3.69 -9.51
CA ARG A 133 -10.69 -5.00 -8.95
C ARG A 133 -12.09 -5.45 -9.35
N VAL A 134 -13.07 -4.56 -9.37
CA VAL A 134 -14.42 -4.85 -9.87
C VAL A 134 -14.38 -5.28 -11.34
N MET A 135 -13.62 -4.57 -12.18
CA MET A 135 -13.40 -4.95 -13.59
C MET A 135 -12.84 -6.35 -13.72
N GLN A 136 -11.82 -6.69 -12.92
CA GLN A 136 -11.23 -8.04 -12.92
C GLN A 136 -12.25 -9.10 -12.49
N MET A 137 -13.06 -8.84 -11.45
CA MET A 137 -14.08 -9.80 -10.99
C MET A 137 -15.08 -10.12 -12.11
N ILE A 138 -15.53 -9.11 -12.84
CA ILE A 138 -16.55 -9.27 -13.89
C ILE A 138 -15.92 -9.86 -15.15
N VAL A 139 -14.86 -9.24 -15.69
CA VAL A 139 -14.36 -9.54 -17.05
C VAL A 139 -13.49 -10.80 -17.08
N LEU A 140 -12.60 -10.98 -16.09
CA LEU A 140 -11.68 -12.11 -16.06
C LEU A 140 -12.25 -13.30 -15.29
N LEU A 141 -12.82 -13.05 -14.11
CA LEU A 141 -13.18 -14.13 -13.16
C LEU A 141 -14.67 -14.52 -13.23
N ASN A 142 -15.51 -13.72 -13.88
CA ASN A 142 -16.97 -13.91 -13.95
C ASN A 142 -17.61 -14.09 -12.55
N ASP A 143 -17.09 -13.37 -11.54
CA ASP A 143 -17.50 -13.43 -10.14
C ASP A 143 -18.34 -12.18 -9.79
N PHE A 144 -19.62 -12.23 -10.16
CA PHE A 144 -20.54 -11.11 -9.95
C PHE A 144 -20.84 -10.85 -8.47
N GLU A 145 -20.84 -11.88 -7.63
CA GLU A 145 -21.10 -11.73 -6.19
C GLU A 145 -20.01 -10.89 -5.53
N LYS A 146 -18.73 -11.22 -5.82
CA LYS A 146 -17.61 -10.41 -5.33
C LYS A 146 -17.60 -9.01 -5.93
N ALA A 147 -17.97 -8.85 -7.20
CA ALA A 147 -18.08 -7.54 -7.81
C ALA A 147 -19.13 -6.67 -7.10
N HIS A 148 -20.32 -7.21 -6.81
CA HIS A 148 -21.36 -6.53 -6.03
C HIS A 148 -20.89 -6.18 -4.62
N SER A 149 -20.21 -7.09 -3.95
CA SER A 149 -19.64 -6.86 -2.61
C SER A 149 -18.66 -5.68 -2.62
N LEU A 150 -17.74 -5.63 -3.59
CA LEU A 150 -16.79 -4.53 -3.75
C LEU A 150 -17.47 -3.20 -4.07
N LEU A 151 -18.49 -3.20 -4.93
CA LEU A 151 -19.30 -2.01 -5.25
C LEU A 151 -20.08 -1.49 -4.03
N SER A 152 -20.44 -2.38 -3.10
CA SER A 152 -21.07 -2.02 -1.83
C SER A 152 -20.10 -1.48 -0.77
N GLY A 153 -18.81 -1.33 -1.12
CA GLY A 153 -17.79 -0.77 -0.23
C GLY A 153 -17.07 -1.79 0.63
N ASN A 154 -17.35 -3.08 0.49
CA ASN A 154 -16.68 -4.12 1.26
C ASN A 154 -15.21 -4.30 0.82
N ASP A 155 -14.44 -4.90 1.71
CA ASP A 155 -13.04 -5.22 1.47
C ASP A 155 -12.87 -6.35 0.45
N GLY A 156 -11.71 -6.36 -0.20
CA GLY A 156 -11.28 -7.43 -1.06
C GLY A 156 -10.53 -8.53 -0.33
N MET A 157 -10.07 -9.52 -1.08
CA MET A 157 -9.24 -10.60 -0.56
C MET A 157 -8.09 -10.91 -1.51
N ALA A 158 -6.87 -10.92 -0.99
CA ALA A 158 -5.70 -11.44 -1.67
C ALA A 158 -5.37 -12.83 -1.14
N SER A 159 -5.07 -13.78 -2.03
CA SER A 159 -4.80 -15.18 -1.66
C SER A 159 -3.59 -15.34 -0.71
N LYS A 160 -2.61 -14.44 -0.84
CA LYS A 160 -1.34 -14.52 -0.07
C LYS A 160 -1.35 -13.65 1.19
N TYR A 161 -2.04 -12.50 1.16
CA TYR A 161 -1.90 -11.46 2.18
C TYR A 161 -3.19 -11.20 2.98
N GLY A 162 -4.29 -11.89 2.69
CA GLY A 162 -5.55 -11.74 3.40
C GLY A 162 -6.42 -10.58 2.89
N ALA A 163 -7.12 -9.92 3.80
CA ALA A 163 -8.03 -8.84 3.47
C ALA A 163 -7.31 -7.64 2.83
N ILE A 164 -7.94 -7.06 1.80
CA ILE A 164 -7.50 -5.82 1.16
C ILE A 164 -8.41 -4.72 1.64
N HIS A 165 -7.94 -3.90 2.57
CA HIS A 165 -8.66 -2.74 3.10
C HIS A 165 -8.44 -1.55 2.17
N TYR A 166 -9.40 -1.31 1.28
CA TYR A 166 -9.30 -0.19 0.34
C TYR A 166 -9.33 1.17 1.06
N TYR A 167 -8.64 2.12 0.48
CA TYR A 167 -8.66 3.52 0.86
C TYR A 167 -8.55 4.39 -0.39
N GLU A 168 -9.07 5.60 -0.34
CA GLU A 168 -9.00 6.53 -1.45
C GLU A 168 -7.63 7.22 -1.52
N ASP A 169 -7.23 7.71 -2.70
CA ASP A 169 -5.93 8.38 -2.86
C ASP A 169 -5.82 9.60 -1.94
N ALA A 170 -6.91 10.38 -1.82
CA ALA A 170 -6.98 11.56 -0.95
C ALA A 170 -6.84 11.25 0.54
N ASP A 171 -7.10 10.01 0.99
CA ASP A 171 -6.95 9.65 2.40
C ASP A 171 -5.52 9.82 2.88
N ILE A 172 -4.54 9.63 2.01
CA ILE A 172 -3.12 9.77 2.35
C ILE A 172 -2.81 11.21 2.76
N GLU A 173 -3.31 12.20 2.03
CA GLU A 173 -3.15 13.62 2.37
C GLU A 173 -3.93 14.00 3.64
N ASN A 174 -5.07 13.35 3.88
CA ASN A 174 -5.84 13.50 5.13
C ASN A 174 -5.08 12.93 6.33
N TRP A 175 -4.38 11.80 6.17
CA TRP A 175 -3.55 11.22 7.24
C TRP A 175 -2.31 12.06 7.55
N CYS A 176 -1.73 12.71 6.52
CA CYS A 176 -0.54 13.54 6.66
C CYS A 176 -0.57 14.73 5.68
N PRO A 177 -1.07 15.90 6.11
CA PRO A 177 -1.16 17.11 5.26
C PRO A 177 0.20 17.68 4.79
N GLU A 178 1.30 17.19 5.33
CA GLU A 178 2.65 17.56 4.88
C GLU A 178 3.03 16.89 3.54
N LEU A 179 2.29 15.86 3.15
CA LEU A 179 2.46 15.15 1.89
C LEU A 179 1.43 15.64 0.87
N THR A 180 1.85 15.78 -0.38
CA THR A 180 0.96 16.13 -1.50
C THR A 180 1.16 15.15 -2.63
N ILE A 181 0.08 14.60 -3.16
CA ILE A 181 0.11 13.75 -4.36
C ILE A 181 0.44 14.65 -5.54
N THR A 182 1.60 14.42 -6.15
CA THR A 182 2.07 15.18 -7.32
C THR A 182 1.79 14.46 -8.63
N GLN A 183 1.57 13.14 -8.57
CA GLN A 183 1.26 12.32 -9.73
C GLN A 183 0.49 11.07 -9.33
N THR A 184 -0.51 10.73 -10.14
CA THR A 184 -1.21 9.44 -10.11
C THR A 184 -1.08 8.79 -11.47
N ARG A 185 -0.75 7.49 -11.51
CA ARG A 185 -0.69 6.67 -12.73
C ARG A 185 -1.43 5.36 -12.54
N GLY A 186 -2.06 4.90 -13.62
CA GLY A 186 -2.62 3.56 -13.68
C GLY A 186 -1.53 2.51 -13.90
N ILE A 187 -1.76 1.31 -13.35
CA ILE A 187 -0.94 0.13 -13.60
C ILE A 187 -1.86 -1.07 -13.78
N ARG A 188 -1.58 -1.88 -14.79
CA ARG A 188 -2.33 -3.09 -15.12
C ARG A 188 -3.79 -2.78 -15.47
N THR A 189 -3.99 -1.82 -16.39
CA THR A 189 -5.31 -1.48 -16.92
C THR A 189 -5.86 -2.61 -17.80
N PHE A 190 -5.02 -3.18 -18.67
CA PHE A 190 -5.41 -4.20 -19.65
C PHE A 190 -4.92 -5.59 -19.30
N LEU A 191 -3.75 -5.69 -18.65
CA LEU A 191 -3.09 -6.96 -18.35
C LEU A 191 -4.03 -7.96 -17.68
N ASP A 192 -4.80 -7.51 -16.69
CA ASP A 192 -5.72 -8.35 -15.92
C ASP A 192 -7.02 -8.68 -16.65
N MET A 193 -7.28 -8.02 -17.79
CA MET A 193 -8.45 -8.33 -18.62
C MET A 193 -8.16 -9.39 -19.69
N GLN A 194 -6.89 -9.78 -19.86
CA GLN A 194 -6.51 -10.78 -20.84
C GLN A 194 -6.87 -12.19 -20.35
N GLN A 195 -7.85 -12.80 -21.02
CA GLN A 195 -8.33 -14.13 -20.66
C GLN A 195 -7.37 -15.26 -21.06
N ASN A 196 -6.61 -15.07 -22.16
CA ASN A 196 -5.57 -16.02 -22.55
C ASN A 196 -4.31 -15.83 -21.68
N GLN A 197 -4.27 -16.52 -20.54
CA GLN A 197 -3.17 -16.42 -19.58
C GLN A 197 -1.84 -16.97 -20.11
N GLU A 198 -1.86 -17.89 -21.10
CA GLU A 198 -0.64 -18.46 -21.68
C GLU A 198 0.16 -17.42 -22.48
N ILE A 199 -0.53 -16.43 -23.08
CA ILE A 199 0.15 -15.35 -23.82
C ILE A 199 1.04 -14.48 -22.93
N HIS A 200 0.78 -14.45 -21.60
CA HIS A 200 1.61 -13.73 -20.64
C HIS A 200 3.06 -14.22 -20.61
N LYS A 201 3.34 -15.42 -21.10
CA LYS A 201 4.68 -16.01 -21.19
C LYS A 201 5.47 -15.52 -22.43
N ASP A 202 4.77 -14.99 -23.42
CA ASP A 202 5.41 -14.48 -24.64
C ASP A 202 6.08 -13.14 -24.39
N VAL A 203 7.38 -13.07 -24.59
CA VAL A 203 8.19 -11.86 -24.32
C VAL A 203 7.80 -10.71 -25.27
N GLY A 204 7.52 -11.02 -26.55
CA GLY A 204 7.12 -10.01 -27.52
C GLY A 204 5.77 -9.37 -27.16
N TRP A 205 4.83 -10.17 -26.66
CA TRP A 205 3.56 -9.69 -26.14
C TRP A 205 3.76 -8.84 -24.88
N GLN A 206 4.60 -9.28 -23.93
CA GLN A 206 4.91 -8.51 -22.73
C GLN A 206 5.41 -7.10 -23.04
N GLU A 207 6.35 -6.97 -24.00
CA GLU A 207 6.88 -5.65 -24.40
C GLU A 207 5.78 -4.73 -24.95
N LYS A 208 4.94 -5.25 -25.85
CA LYS A 208 3.80 -4.50 -26.41
C LYS A 208 2.78 -4.12 -25.34
N MET A 209 2.48 -5.03 -24.42
CA MET A 209 1.57 -4.75 -23.31
C MET A 209 2.14 -3.66 -22.39
N ILE A 210 3.41 -3.75 -22.02
CA ILE A 210 4.06 -2.71 -21.20
C ILE A 210 4.07 -1.36 -21.92
N GLU A 211 4.31 -1.33 -23.23
CA GLU A 211 4.28 -0.09 -24.01
C GLU A 211 2.90 0.58 -23.94
N ILE A 212 1.82 -0.19 -24.16
CA ILE A 212 0.44 0.30 -24.09
C ILE A 212 0.05 0.74 -22.68
N GLU A 213 0.38 -0.06 -21.66
CA GLU A 213 0.15 0.27 -20.24
C GLU A 213 0.83 1.60 -19.87
N MET A 214 2.07 1.80 -20.30
CA MET A 214 2.79 3.07 -20.08
C MET A 214 2.15 4.25 -20.79
N ARG A 215 1.65 4.05 -22.00
CA ARG A 215 1.01 5.09 -22.80
C ARG A 215 -0.29 5.60 -22.18
N VAL A 216 -1.07 4.72 -21.57
CA VAL A 216 -2.39 5.08 -20.98
C VAL A 216 -2.28 5.43 -19.50
N SER A 217 -1.12 5.22 -18.88
CA SER A 217 -0.96 5.32 -17.43
C SER A 217 -1.30 6.68 -16.83
N ASP A 218 -1.13 7.76 -17.61
CA ASP A 218 -1.44 9.14 -17.20
C ASP A 218 -2.83 9.61 -17.69
N MET A 219 -3.58 8.78 -18.43
CA MET A 219 -4.91 9.10 -18.94
C MET A 219 -5.96 8.73 -17.88
N LYS A 220 -6.75 9.71 -17.45
CA LYS A 220 -7.68 9.56 -16.31
C LYS A 220 -8.68 8.42 -16.49
N GLU A 221 -9.26 8.28 -17.66
CA GLU A 221 -10.25 7.24 -17.99
C GLU A 221 -9.68 5.82 -17.84
N TYR A 222 -8.36 5.63 -18.02
CA TYR A 222 -7.67 4.37 -17.84
C TYR A 222 -7.13 4.21 -16.42
N GLN A 223 -6.71 5.31 -15.79
CA GLN A 223 -6.33 5.29 -14.38
C GLN A 223 -7.50 4.83 -13.51
N ASP A 224 -8.69 5.39 -13.73
CA ASP A 224 -9.88 5.14 -12.92
C ASP A 224 -10.25 3.64 -12.88
N ILE A 225 -9.93 2.88 -13.92
CA ILE A 225 -10.21 1.44 -14.02
C ILE A 225 -8.96 0.55 -13.93
N ALA A 226 -7.77 1.13 -13.78
CA ALA A 226 -6.54 0.35 -13.61
C ALA A 226 -6.59 -0.50 -12.34
N PHE A 227 -5.94 -1.66 -12.34
CA PHE A 227 -5.94 -2.56 -11.19
C PHE A 227 -5.21 -1.98 -9.97
N PHE A 228 -4.16 -1.19 -10.22
CA PHE A 228 -3.44 -0.43 -9.19
C PHE A 228 -3.35 1.05 -9.56
N HIS A 229 -3.31 1.89 -8.53
CA HIS A 229 -2.78 3.25 -8.64
C HIS A 229 -1.32 3.28 -8.18
N HIS A 230 -0.49 3.99 -8.92
CA HIS A 230 0.86 4.37 -8.51
C HIS A 230 0.88 5.87 -8.25
N LEU A 231 1.06 6.22 -7.00
CA LEU A 231 1.07 7.58 -6.51
C LEU A 231 2.50 8.02 -6.25
N ILE A 232 2.86 9.21 -6.71
CA ILE A 232 4.07 9.90 -6.29
C ILE A 232 3.63 11.07 -5.41
N LEU A 233 4.11 11.05 -4.17
CA LEU A 233 3.90 12.13 -3.22
C LEU A 233 5.21 12.87 -3.00
N GLU A 234 5.09 14.15 -2.64
CA GLU A 234 6.22 14.98 -2.24
C GLU A 234 5.95 15.59 -0.87
N LYS A 235 6.99 15.62 -0.01
CA LYS A 235 6.94 16.33 1.26
C LYS A 235 7.04 17.82 0.98
N THR A 236 5.96 18.54 1.29
CA THR A 236 5.88 20.00 1.15
C THR A 236 6.22 20.69 2.46
N ASN A 237 6.75 21.91 2.38
CA ASN A 237 7.05 22.74 3.56
C ASN A 237 5.77 23.35 4.18
N LYS A 238 4.59 22.79 3.97
CA LYS A 238 3.38 23.22 4.66
C LYS A 238 3.59 22.99 6.15
N LYS A 239 3.92 24.07 6.88
CA LYS A 239 3.91 24.04 8.35
C LYS A 239 2.55 23.51 8.80
N ARG A 240 2.58 22.48 9.62
CA ARG A 240 1.43 21.93 10.33
C ARG A 240 0.62 23.10 10.90
N ALA A 241 -0.51 23.44 10.30
CA ALA A 241 -1.53 24.17 11.01
C ALA A 241 -1.97 23.23 12.14
N MET A 242 -1.52 23.49 13.36
CA MET A 242 -2.00 22.72 14.50
C MET A 242 -3.54 22.85 14.50
N PRO A 243 -4.28 21.73 14.49
CA PRO A 243 -5.71 21.85 14.74
C PRO A 243 -5.87 22.57 16.07
N PRO A 244 -6.84 23.50 16.19
CA PRO A 244 -7.07 24.20 17.44
C PRO A 244 -7.24 23.11 18.52
N LEU A 245 -6.51 23.27 19.64
CA LEU A 245 -6.64 22.39 20.80
C LEU A 245 -8.11 22.37 21.19
N THR A 246 -8.83 21.37 20.77
CA THR A 246 -10.16 21.08 21.29
C THR A 246 -9.96 20.76 22.76
N LYS A 247 -10.34 21.72 23.63
CA LYS A 247 -10.42 21.48 25.08
C LYS A 247 -11.21 20.19 25.27
N PRO A 248 -10.71 19.23 26.07
CA PRO A 248 -11.48 18.05 26.37
C PRO A 248 -12.82 18.52 26.97
N SER A 249 -13.92 18.19 26.31
CA SER A 249 -15.25 18.35 26.90
C SER A 249 -15.36 17.37 28.05
N ILE A 250 -15.16 17.87 29.26
CA ILE A 250 -15.41 17.14 30.49
C ILE A 250 -16.93 17.00 30.60
N HIS A 251 -17.49 15.98 29.98
CA HIS A 251 -18.81 15.48 30.32
C HIS A 251 -18.63 14.57 31.55
N VAL A 252 -18.60 15.25 32.72
CA VAL A 252 -18.84 14.56 34.00
C VAL A 252 -20.29 14.08 33.99
N LYS A 253 -20.54 12.83 33.68
CA LYS A 253 -21.77 12.16 34.02
C LYS A 253 -21.78 11.99 35.54
N MET A 254 -22.45 12.90 36.26
CA MET A 254 -22.88 12.66 37.63
C MET A 254 -23.76 11.39 37.62
N ARG A 255 -23.25 10.34 38.19
CA ARG A 255 -24.07 9.22 38.64
C ARG A 255 -24.78 9.69 39.88
N GLU A 256 -26.06 9.98 39.78
CA GLU A 256 -26.95 10.07 40.93
C GLU A 256 -27.09 8.67 41.52
N THR A 257 -26.52 8.51 42.69
CA THR A 257 -26.84 7.42 43.62
C THR A 257 -28.14 7.79 44.33
N LEU A 258 -29.23 7.16 43.96
CA LEU A 258 -30.40 7.09 44.80
C LEU A 258 -30.51 5.69 45.37
N SER A 259 -30.13 5.60 46.65
CA SER A 259 -30.59 4.56 47.56
C SER A 259 -32.00 4.90 47.97
N GLU A 260 -32.95 4.00 47.78
CA GLU A 260 -34.06 3.85 48.69
C GLU A 260 -34.54 2.40 48.71
N ARG A 261 -34.43 1.89 49.89
CA ARG A 261 -35.01 0.62 50.35
C ARG A 261 -36.51 0.78 50.58
N GLN A 262 -37.17 -0.35 50.56
CA GLN A 262 -38.47 -0.78 51.13
C GLN A 262 -39.48 -1.13 50.04
N GLY A 263 -40.13 -2.25 50.04
CA GLY A 263 -40.32 -3.30 50.96
C GLY A 263 -41.55 -4.12 50.50
N GLN A 264 -41.46 -5.42 50.70
CA GLN A 264 -42.60 -6.33 50.91
C GLN A 264 -43.72 -6.40 49.85
N ASN A 265 -44.05 -7.48 49.23
CA ASN A 265 -44.73 -8.68 49.67
C ASN A 265 -45.10 -9.62 48.53
N VAL A 266 -44.73 -10.87 48.67
CA VAL A 266 -45.49 -12.11 48.56
C VAL A 266 -46.87 -12.03 47.86
N LYS A 267 -47.00 -12.81 46.74
CA LYS A 267 -47.99 -13.89 46.66
C LYS A 267 -47.75 -14.82 45.48
N LEU A 268 -47.65 -16.07 45.81
CA LEU A 268 -47.90 -17.24 44.97
C LEU A 268 -49.32 -17.27 44.45
N GLU A 269 -49.52 -17.81 43.27
CA GLU A 269 -50.60 -18.77 42.88
C GLU A 269 -50.44 -19.01 41.36
N ASP A 270 -49.99 -20.13 41.01
CA ASP A 270 -50.58 -21.38 40.52
C ASP A 270 -51.61 -21.26 39.37
N LYS A 271 -51.42 -22.16 38.40
CA LYS A 271 -52.33 -22.78 37.43
C LYS A 271 -52.67 -22.00 36.16
N LYS A 272 -52.28 -22.47 35.03
CA LYS A 272 -52.60 -23.65 34.21
C LYS A 272 -51.65 -23.76 33.01
#